data_bc793fd83832b73357f841259710d84b
#
_entry.id   bc793fd83832b73357f841259710d84b
#
_cell.length_a   1.000
_cell.length_b   1.000
_cell.length_c   1.000
_cell.angle_alpha   90.00
_cell.angle_beta   90.00
_cell.angle_gamma   90.00
#
_symmetry.space_group_name_H-M   'P 1'
#
loop_
_entity.id
_entity.type
_entity.pdbx_description
1 polymer ?
#
loop_
_entity_poly.entity_id
_entity_poly.type
_entity_poly.pdbx_seq_one_letter_code
_entity_poly.pdbx_strand_id
1 'polypeptide(L)'
;MKRKHGGTVYATISVIRDFEDVEVEVSGCYEPEQNGGWDDPSWSAYVTFESAEVDGQPFALTKDEIDHAEEAMLEKAHGQD
;
A
#
# COMPACT_ATOMS: atom_id res chain seq x y z
N MET A 1 21.90 -11.14 -5.90
CA MET A 1 21.36 -11.26 -5.53
C MET A 1 20.21 -10.81 -5.37
N LYS A 2 19.54 -10.92 -5.40
CA LYS A 2 18.60 -10.46 -5.29
C LYS A 2 17.75 -10.82 -4.48
N ARG A 3 17.23 -10.53 -3.81
CA ARG A 3 16.48 -10.79 -2.95
C ARG A 3 15.24 -10.43 -3.25
N LYS A 4 14.39 -10.86 -3.08
CA LYS A 4 13.32 -10.53 -3.26
C LYS A 4 12.63 -10.09 -2.32
N HIS A 5 12.37 -9.23 -1.97
CA HIS A 5 11.66 -8.92 -0.98
C HIS A 5 10.92 -7.78 -1.38
N GLY A 6 10.27 -7.15 -0.64
CA GLY A 6 9.35 -6.16 -0.93
C GLY A 6 9.90 -4.99 -1.67
N GLY A 7 9.12 -4.09 -2.05
CA GLY A 7 9.55 -2.91 -2.76
C GLY A 7 8.41 -1.94 -2.80
N THR A 8 8.58 -0.87 -3.56
CA THR A 8 7.57 0.15 -3.66
C THR A 8 6.41 -0.33 -4.50
N VAL A 9 5.21 -0.09 -4.01
CA VAL A 9 3.99 -0.47 -4.69
C VAL A 9 3.17 0.77 -4.90
N TYR A 10 2.52 0.87 -6.05
CA TYR A 10 1.68 2.01 -6.38
C TYR A 10 0.27 1.52 -6.66
N ALA A 11 -0.69 2.31 -6.29
CA ALA A 11 -2.08 1.99 -6.58
C ALA A 11 -2.85 3.28 -6.68
N THR A 12 -4.05 3.22 -7.24
CA THR A 12 -4.91 4.37 -7.34
C THR A 12 -6.19 4.05 -6.59
N ILE A 13 -6.60 4.95 -5.72
CA ILE A 13 -7.85 4.77 -5.00
C ILE A 13 -8.71 5.99 -5.23
N SER A 14 -10.00 5.86 -4.98
CA SER A 14 -10.92 6.96 -5.09
C SER A 14 -11.34 7.38 -3.69
N VAL A 15 -11.32 8.65 -3.43
CA VAL A 15 -11.80 9.17 -2.17
C VAL A 15 -12.82 10.27 -2.47
N ILE A 16 -13.64 10.59 -1.48
CA ILE A 16 -14.65 11.61 -1.67
C ILE A 16 -14.19 12.87 -0.94
N ARG A 17 -14.14 13.97 -1.68
CA ARG A 17 -13.82 15.27 -1.10
C ARG A 17 -14.78 16.26 -1.67
N ASP A 18 -15.45 17.01 -0.80
CA ASP A 18 -16.38 18.03 -1.23
C ASP A 18 -17.41 17.46 -2.20
N PHE A 19 -17.90 16.27 -1.88
CA PHE A 19 -18.92 15.60 -2.68
C PHE A 19 -18.43 15.22 -4.08
N GLU A 20 -17.14 15.13 -4.26
CA GLU A 20 -16.60 14.72 -5.55
C GLU A 20 -15.65 13.57 -5.40
N ASP A 21 -15.63 12.70 -6.38
CA ASP A 21 -14.69 11.59 -6.39
C ASP A 21 -13.35 12.11 -6.83
N VAL A 22 -12.33 11.83 -6.08
CA VAL A 22 -10.97 12.23 -6.43
C VAL A 22 -10.13 10.98 -6.53
N GLU A 23 -9.42 10.83 -7.64
CA GLU A 23 -8.52 9.70 -7.79
C GLU A 23 -7.18 10.07 -7.20
N VAL A 24 -6.70 9.25 -6.29
CA VAL A 24 -5.46 9.55 -5.57
C VAL A 24 -4.48 8.44 -5.85
N GLU A 25 -3.27 8.81 -6.23
CA GLU A 25 -2.22 7.84 -6.43
C GLU A 25 -1.52 7.65 -5.10
N VAL A 26 -1.46 6.42 -4.63
CA VAL A 26 -0.82 6.14 -3.36
C VAL A 26 0.38 5.24 -3.58
N SER A 27 1.34 5.35 -2.71
CA SER A 27 2.50 4.47 -2.78
C SER A 27 2.85 4.01 -1.38
N GLY A 28 3.48 2.87 -1.31
CA GLY A 28 3.88 2.32 -0.05
C GLY A 28 4.93 1.26 -0.25
N CYS A 29 5.36 0.69 0.84
CA CYS A 29 6.38 -0.33 0.82
C CYS A 29 5.74 -1.67 1.12
N TYR A 30 5.93 -2.61 0.23
CA TYR A 30 5.37 -3.95 0.38
C TYR A 30 6.36 -4.82 1.14
N GLU A 31 5.85 -5.50 2.17
CA GLU A 31 6.66 -6.45 2.92
C GLU A 31 6.04 -7.82 2.70
N PRO A 32 6.76 -8.75 2.13
CA PRO A 32 6.19 -10.06 1.87
C PRO A 32 5.97 -10.81 3.16
N GLU A 33 5.10 -11.79 3.10
CA GLU A 33 4.86 -12.58 4.28
C GLU A 33 6.13 -13.35 4.62
N GLN A 34 6.29 -13.68 5.87
CA GLN A 34 7.45 -14.38 6.33
C GLN A 34 7.05 -15.57 7.16
N ASN A 35 7.62 -16.70 6.86
CA ASN A 35 7.39 -17.88 7.64
C ASN A 35 8.44 -17.91 8.69
N GLY A 36 8.08 -17.82 9.93
CA GLY A 36 9.04 -17.88 11.00
C GLY A 36 9.64 -19.23 11.11
N GLY A 37 10.84 -19.31 11.57
CA GLY A 37 11.42 -20.57 11.96
C GLY A 37 10.83 -20.89 13.29
N TRP A 38 11.26 -21.94 13.91
CA TRP A 38 10.65 -22.27 15.16
C TRP A 38 11.09 -21.28 16.23
N ASP A 39 12.04 -20.45 15.93
CA ASP A 39 12.45 -19.50 16.85
C ASP A 39 11.96 -18.16 16.48
N ASP A 40 11.53 -17.88 15.28
CA ASP A 40 11.19 -16.56 14.83
C ASP A 40 9.71 -16.43 14.65
N PRO A 41 9.16 -15.25 14.84
CA PRO A 41 7.75 -15.07 14.57
C PRO A 41 7.48 -15.07 13.08
N SER A 42 6.26 -15.34 12.72
CA SER A 42 5.87 -15.24 11.33
C SER A 42 4.79 -14.20 11.22
N TRP A 43 4.64 -13.63 10.04
CA TRP A 43 3.61 -12.63 9.85
C TRP A 43 3.16 -12.63 8.40
N SER A 44 1.97 -12.08 8.17
CA SER A 44 1.41 -12.02 6.84
C SER A 44 2.00 -10.85 6.10
N ALA A 45 1.91 -10.90 4.79
CA ALA A 45 2.37 -9.79 3.98
C ALA A 45 1.56 -8.54 4.31
N TYR A 46 2.16 -7.40 4.18
CA TYR A 46 1.49 -6.15 4.44
C TYR A 46 2.17 -5.03 3.66
N VAL A 47 1.50 -3.90 3.59
CA VAL A 47 2.05 -2.73 2.91
C VAL A 47 1.99 -1.57 3.88
N THR A 48 3.06 -0.80 3.93
CA THR A 48 3.11 0.39 4.76
C THR A 48 2.93 1.61 3.85
N PHE A 49 1.90 2.40 4.13
CA PHE A 49 1.62 3.57 3.33
C PHE A 49 2.76 4.59 3.45
N GLU A 50 3.15 5.17 2.34
CA GLU A 50 4.20 6.18 2.34
C GLU A 50 3.73 7.53 1.87
N SER A 51 3.01 7.59 0.79
CA SER A 51 2.58 8.90 0.30
C SER A 51 1.36 8.78 -0.58
N ALA A 52 0.69 9.90 -0.76
CA ALA A 52 -0.46 9.99 -1.65
C ALA A 52 -0.34 11.28 -2.42
N GLU A 53 -0.72 11.25 -3.68
CA GLU A 53 -0.63 12.41 -4.55
C GLU A 53 -1.81 12.49 -5.49
N VAL A 54 -2.16 13.71 -5.84
CA VAL A 54 -3.17 13.95 -6.86
C VAL A 54 -2.55 14.93 -7.83
N ASP A 55 -2.46 14.54 -9.10
CA ASP A 55 -1.84 15.36 -10.14
C ASP A 55 -0.43 15.77 -9.75
N GLY A 56 0.30 14.89 -9.12
CA GLY A 56 1.67 15.17 -8.75
C GLY A 56 1.84 16.02 -7.51
N GLN A 57 0.74 16.33 -6.82
CA GLN A 57 0.81 17.14 -5.62
C GLN A 57 0.47 16.32 -4.40
N PRO A 58 1.12 16.54 -3.28
CA PRO A 58 0.82 15.76 -2.09
C PRO A 58 -0.64 15.91 -1.69
N PHE A 59 -1.22 14.85 -1.24
CA PHE A 59 -2.63 14.84 -0.87
C PHE A 59 -2.77 14.18 0.49
N ALA A 60 -3.48 14.84 1.40
CA ALA A 60 -3.63 14.31 2.75
C ALA A 60 -4.79 13.33 2.81
N LEU A 61 -4.57 12.20 3.43
CA LEU A 61 -5.60 11.19 3.61
C LEU A 61 -5.93 11.04 5.08
N THR A 62 -7.17 10.66 5.37
CA THR A 62 -7.53 10.34 6.73
C THR A 62 -7.02 8.94 7.04
N LYS A 63 -7.09 8.55 8.31
CA LYS A 63 -6.63 7.25 8.70
C LYS A 63 -7.39 6.14 7.98
N ASP A 64 -8.71 6.28 7.85
CA ASP A 64 -9.49 5.26 7.15
C ASP A 64 -9.07 5.19 5.69
N GLU A 65 -8.78 6.32 5.10
CA GLU A 65 -8.37 6.32 3.71
C GLU A 65 -6.99 5.70 3.55
N ILE A 66 -6.12 5.92 4.51
CA ILE A 66 -4.81 5.30 4.47
C ILE A 66 -4.95 3.78 4.59
N ASP A 67 -5.82 3.32 5.46
CA ASP A 67 -6.05 1.88 5.60
C ASP A 67 -6.57 1.30 4.29
N HIS A 68 -7.48 2.00 3.64
CA HIS A 68 -8.01 1.56 2.37
C HIS A 68 -6.90 1.54 1.32
N ALA A 69 -6.03 2.53 1.34
CA ALA A 69 -4.94 2.60 0.39
C ALA A 69 -3.97 1.43 0.59
N GLU A 70 -3.68 1.10 1.83
CA GLU A 70 -2.79 -0.01 2.11
C GLU A 70 -3.39 -1.32 1.63
N GLU A 71 -4.68 -1.48 1.80
CA GLU A 71 -5.33 -2.67 1.34
C GLU A 71 -5.31 -2.75 -0.17
N ALA A 72 -5.55 -1.65 -0.84
CA ALA A 72 -5.53 -1.64 -2.30
C ALA A 72 -4.14 -1.96 -2.83
N MET A 73 -3.12 -1.42 -2.18
CA MET A 73 -1.76 -1.70 -2.61
C MET A 73 -1.40 -3.16 -2.37
N LEU A 74 -1.85 -3.71 -1.26
CA LEU A 74 -1.57 -5.09 -0.95
C LEU A 74 -2.24 -6.02 -1.96
N GLU A 75 -3.48 -5.72 -2.31
CA GLU A 75 -4.16 -6.50 -3.30
C GLU A 75 -3.47 -6.42 -4.63
N LYS A 76 -3.01 -5.25 -5.01
CA LYS A 76 -2.32 -5.10 -6.27
C LYS A 76 -1.03 -5.90 -6.27
N ALA A 77 -0.31 -5.90 -5.17
CA ALA A 77 0.92 -6.65 -5.08
C ALA A 77 0.67 -8.13 -5.19
N HIS A 78 -0.43 -8.61 -4.57
CA HIS A 78 -0.73 -10.02 -4.65
C HIS A 78 -1.27 -10.42 -6.02
N GLY A 79 -2.02 -9.58 -6.64
CA GLY A 79 -2.62 -9.91 -7.90
C GLY A 79 -1.72 -9.78 -9.08
N GLN A 80 -0.48 -9.35 -8.83
CA GLN A 80 0.35 -9.14 -9.80
C GLN A 80 0.93 -10.32 -10.23
N ASP A 81 0.97 -11.12 -10.33
CA ASP A 81 1.58 -12.22 -10.61
C ASP A 81 1.71 -12.52 -11.83
#